data_6a669737492b6d517b3a5ece795b1a08
#
_entry.id   6a669737492b6d517b3a5ece795b1a08
#
_cell.length_a   1.000
_cell.length_b   1.000
_cell.length_c   1.000
_cell.angle_alpha   90.00
_cell.angle_beta   90.00
_cell.angle_gamma   90.00
#
_symmetry.space_group_name_H-M   'P 1'
#
loop_
_entity.id
_entity.type
_entity.pdbx_description
1 polymer ?
#
loop_
_entity_poly.entity_id
_entity_poly.type
_entity_poly.pdbx_seq_one_letter_code
_entity_poly.pdbx_strand_id
1 'polypeptide(L)'
;MIPTWRPRRAALAISLVEFQLHGNVLEGAGLTLRAAHGRAGIVPAMAKREGDGGTPSGLLRLTRVLYRADRVQAPACKVPVEPIAPLDGWCDDVADPAYNKQIRLPFAPSHEALWRDDHVYDVIGVLDWNFSPIVPGKGSAIFFHVATPDYAPTAGCIALNLADVMTALGAGMSAIRVPD
;
A
#
# COMPACT_ATOMS: atom_id res chain seq x y z
N MET A 1 -40.78 15.32 33.77
CA MET A 1 -39.34 15.23 33.46
C MET A 1 -39.19 15.08 31.95
N ILE A 2 -38.66 16.11 31.29
CA ILE A 2 -38.45 16.14 29.83
C ILE A 2 -37.05 15.57 29.59
N PRO A 3 -36.85 14.55 28.73
CA PRO A 3 -35.52 14.06 28.45
C PRO A 3 -34.75 15.07 27.59
N THR A 4 -33.63 15.53 28.11
CA THR A 4 -32.71 16.41 27.38
C THR A 4 -32.00 15.62 26.30
N TRP A 5 -32.37 15.84 25.04
CA TRP A 5 -31.65 15.36 23.87
C TRP A 5 -30.24 15.98 23.85
N ARG A 6 -29.20 15.13 23.90
CA ARG A 6 -27.80 15.53 23.64
C ARG A 6 -27.48 15.27 22.17
N PRO A 7 -27.02 16.28 21.40
CA PRO A 7 -26.60 16.03 20.03
C PRO A 7 -25.40 15.07 20.03
N ARG A 8 -25.47 14.02 19.21
CA ARG A 8 -24.32 13.16 18.92
C ARG A 8 -23.19 14.04 18.38
N ARG A 9 -21.99 13.91 18.96
CA ARG A 9 -20.79 14.54 18.40
C ARG A 9 -20.69 14.11 16.93
N ALA A 10 -20.67 15.06 16.02
CA ALA A 10 -20.37 14.83 14.62
C ALA A 10 -19.02 14.08 14.57
N ALA A 11 -18.97 12.94 13.92
CA ALA A 11 -17.72 12.27 13.60
C ALA A 11 -16.95 13.26 12.74
N LEU A 12 -15.77 13.69 13.21
CA LEU A 12 -14.83 14.47 12.40
C LEU A 12 -14.57 13.63 11.15
N ALA A 13 -15.01 14.12 9.99
CA ALA A 13 -14.63 13.56 8.73
C ALA A 13 -13.10 13.63 8.64
N ILE A 14 -12.43 12.49 8.68
CA ILE A 14 -10.98 12.43 8.48
C ILE A 14 -10.77 12.89 7.04
N SER A 15 -10.26 14.09 6.86
CA SER A 15 -9.91 14.61 5.53
C SER A 15 -8.86 13.70 4.93
N LEU A 16 -9.19 13.07 3.80
CA LEU A 16 -8.25 12.28 3.02
C LEU A 16 -7.17 13.21 2.46
N VAL A 17 -5.91 12.90 2.74
CA VAL A 17 -4.76 13.50 2.06
C VAL A 17 -4.42 12.60 0.89
N GLU A 18 -4.92 12.98 -0.27
CA GLU A 18 -4.75 12.23 -1.51
C GLU A 18 -3.49 12.70 -2.24
N PHE A 19 -2.69 11.73 -2.68
CA PHE A 19 -1.60 11.94 -3.63
C PHE A 19 -2.02 11.40 -4.99
N GLN A 20 -1.50 11.97 -6.08
CA GLN A 20 -1.80 11.54 -7.46
C GLN A 20 -0.54 11.02 -8.12
N LEU A 21 -0.66 9.88 -8.80
CA LEU A 21 0.40 9.30 -9.61
C LEU A 21 0.27 9.79 -11.05
N HIS A 22 1.29 10.48 -11.56
CA HIS A 22 1.37 10.95 -12.95
C HIS A 22 2.66 10.41 -13.59
N GLY A 23 2.57 9.36 -14.39
CA GLY A 23 3.75 8.67 -14.90
C GLY A 23 4.66 8.23 -13.74
N ASN A 24 5.90 8.70 -13.74
CA ASN A 24 6.88 8.38 -12.69
C ASN A 24 6.98 9.45 -11.59
N VAL A 25 5.90 10.17 -11.32
CA VAL A 25 5.83 11.22 -10.31
C VAL A 25 4.60 11.03 -9.42
N LEU A 26 4.79 11.11 -8.11
CA LEU A 26 3.73 11.12 -7.11
C LEU A 26 3.62 12.54 -6.53
N GLU A 27 2.46 13.18 -6.68
CA GLU A 27 2.21 14.56 -6.25
C GLU A 27 1.12 14.63 -5.18
N GLY A 28 1.32 15.43 -4.15
CA GLY A 28 0.33 15.66 -3.10
C GLY A 28 0.90 16.44 -1.94
N ALA A 29 0.05 17.12 -1.17
CA ALA A 29 0.43 17.92 -0.01
C ALA A 29 1.56 18.94 -0.28
N GLY A 30 1.66 19.46 -1.50
CA GLY A 30 2.74 20.38 -1.92
C GLY A 30 4.07 19.69 -2.23
N LEU A 31 4.10 18.37 -2.30
CA LEU A 31 5.26 17.55 -2.63
C LEU A 31 5.18 17.04 -4.08
N THR A 32 6.33 16.92 -4.74
CA THR A 32 6.52 16.27 -6.04
C THR A 32 7.66 15.28 -5.89
N LEU A 33 7.34 13.99 -5.93
CA LEU A 33 8.23 12.89 -5.56
C LEU A 33 8.41 11.94 -6.74
N ARG A 34 9.65 11.49 -7.00
CA ARG A 34 9.91 10.48 -8.03
C ARG A 34 9.32 9.13 -7.59
N ALA A 35 8.61 8.45 -8.50
CA ALA A 35 8.00 7.16 -8.26
C ALA A 35 8.36 6.14 -9.35
N ALA A 36 8.42 4.87 -8.96
CA ALA A 36 8.31 3.73 -9.87
C ALA A 36 6.93 3.09 -9.70
N HIS A 37 6.44 2.45 -10.75
CA HIS A 37 5.16 1.73 -10.75
C HIS A 37 5.27 0.45 -11.58
N GLY A 38 4.17 -0.25 -11.80
CA GLY A 38 4.14 -1.53 -12.50
C GLY A 38 4.82 -1.51 -13.87
N ARG A 39 5.60 -2.54 -14.18
CA ARG A 39 6.33 -2.68 -15.47
C ARG A 39 5.41 -2.68 -16.70
N ALA A 40 4.16 -3.07 -16.54
CA ALA A 40 3.13 -3.02 -17.59
C ALA A 40 2.38 -1.67 -17.64
N GLY A 41 2.84 -0.66 -16.87
CA GLY A 41 2.18 0.64 -16.76
C GLY A 41 0.96 0.62 -15.84
N ILE A 42 0.04 1.56 -16.09
CA ILE A 42 -1.25 1.63 -15.39
C ILE A 42 -2.24 0.72 -16.11
N VAL A 43 -2.95 -0.10 -15.36
CA VAL A 43 -3.96 -1.04 -15.88
C VAL A 43 -5.33 -0.61 -15.34
N PRO A 44 -6.33 -0.44 -16.22
CA PRO A 44 -7.70 -0.13 -15.78
C PRO A 44 -8.19 -1.13 -14.71
N ALA A 45 -8.84 -0.62 -13.67
CA ALA A 45 -9.30 -1.43 -12.53
C ALA A 45 -10.08 -2.70 -12.95
N MET A 46 -10.90 -2.58 -14.01
CA MET A 46 -11.69 -3.71 -14.53
C MET A 46 -10.83 -4.77 -15.24
N ALA A 47 -9.71 -4.37 -15.84
CA ALA A 47 -8.80 -5.25 -16.57
C ALA A 47 -7.73 -5.88 -15.70
N LYS A 48 -7.48 -5.33 -14.50
CA LYS A 48 -6.43 -5.80 -13.57
C LYS A 48 -6.54 -7.30 -13.27
N ARG A 49 -5.41 -8.00 -13.35
CA ARG A 49 -5.27 -9.44 -13.07
C ARG A 49 -4.05 -9.72 -12.22
N GLU A 50 -4.06 -10.85 -11.53
CA GLU A 50 -2.87 -11.36 -10.85
C GLU A 50 -1.74 -11.60 -11.85
N GLY A 51 -0.51 -11.18 -11.48
CA GLY A 51 0.68 -11.40 -12.30
C GLY A 51 0.81 -10.54 -13.56
N ASP A 52 -0.13 -9.62 -13.86
CA ASP A 52 -0.08 -8.77 -15.07
C ASP A 52 1.01 -7.71 -15.06
N GLY A 53 1.63 -7.47 -13.89
CA GLY A 53 2.70 -6.48 -13.72
C GLY A 53 2.24 -5.03 -13.79
N GLY A 54 0.95 -4.75 -13.81
CA GLY A 54 0.39 -3.40 -13.89
C GLY A 54 -0.03 -2.83 -12.55
N THR A 55 0.10 -1.51 -12.38
CA THR A 55 -0.49 -0.80 -11.24
C THR A 55 -1.96 -0.52 -11.53
N PRO A 56 -2.91 -0.93 -10.67
CA PRO A 56 -4.31 -0.71 -10.93
C PRO A 56 -4.68 0.77 -10.87
N SER A 57 -5.50 1.23 -11.82
CA SER A 57 -6.10 2.56 -11.75
C SER A 57 -7.16 2.64 -10.66
N GLY A 58 -7.42 3.85 -10.18
CA GLY A 58 -8.43 4.14 -9.17
C GLY A 58 -7.88 4.83 -7.93
N LEU A 59 -8.68 4.89 -6.87
CA LEU A 59 -8.28 5.42 -5.57
C LEU A 59 -7.84 4.27 -4.66
N LEU A 60 -6.56 4.20 -4.38
CA LEU A 60 -5.93 3.21 -3.50
C LEU A 60 -5.73 3.83 -2.12
N ARG A 61 -6.51 3.38 -1.13
CA ARG A 61 -6.40 3.91 0.24
C ARG A 61 -5.34 3.16 1.02
N LEU A 62 -4.56 3.91 1.79
CA LEU A 62 -3.62 3.35 2.74
C LEU A 62 -4.38 2.80 3.95
N THR A 63 -4.25 1.51 4.23
CA THR A 63 -4.94 0.82 5.33
C THR A 63 -4.10 0.71 6.58
N ARG A 64 -2.80 0.45 6.41
CA ARG A 64 -1.78 0.37 7.47
C ARG A 64 -0.38 0.48 6.87
N VAL A 65 0.61 0.67 7.73
CA VAL A 65 2.02 0.66 7.37
C VAL A 65 2.73 -0.44 8.14
N LEU A 66 3.50 -1.26 7.42
CA LEU A 66 4.41 -2.25 7.98
C LEU A 66 5.84 -1.73 7.83
N TYR A 67 6.74 -2.02 8.78
CA TYR A 67 8.12 -1.53 8.70
C TYR A 67 9.13 -2.46 9.37
N ARG A 68 10.38 -2.40 8.93
CA ARG A 68 11.53 -3.14 9.49
C ARG A 68 12.09 -2.36 10.70
N ALA A 69 11.59 -2.69 11.89
CA ALA A 69 11.99 -2.01 13.12
C ALA A 69 13.48 -2.16 13.48
N ASP A 70 14.15 -3.12 12.87
CA ASP A 70 15.61 -3.32 12.99
C ASP A 70 16.42 -2.42 12.04
N ARG A 71 15.78 -1.73 11.08
CA ARG A 71 16.43 -0.91 10.06
C ARG A 71 15.98 0.54 10.05
N VAL A 72 14.71 0.80 10.32
CA VAL A 72 14.12 2.13 10.24
C VAL A 72 13.27 2.45 11.46
N GLN A 73 13.14 3.72 11.77
CA GLN A 73 12.20 4.17 12.81
C GLN A 73 10.75 4.03 12.32
N ALA A 74 9.83 3.85 13.27
CA ALA A 74 8.40 3.80 12.94
C ALA A 74 7.97 5.05 12.16
N PRO A 75 7.37 4.90 10.96
CA PRO A 75 6.90 6.02 10.18
C PRO A 75 5.81 6.82 10.91
N ALA A 76 5.91 8.15 10.88
CA ALA A 76 4.80 8.99 11.31
C ALA A 76 3.71 8.96 10.24
N CYS A 77 2.51 8.47 10.59
CA CYS A 77 1.36 8.45 9.68
C CYS A 77 0.04 8.39 10.44
N LYS A 78 -1.09 8.48 9.74
CA LYS A 78 -2.44 8.52 10.34
C LYS A 78 -3.12 7.15 10.41
N VAL A 79 -2.50 6.10 9.84
CA VAL A 79 -3.00 4.72 9.87
C VAL A 79 -2.20 3.88 10.88
N PRO A 80 -2.66 2.68 11.26
CA PRO A 80 -1.88 1.77 12.11
C PRO A 80 -0.49 1.51 11.54
N VAL A 81 0.52 1.47 12.41
CA VAL A 81 1.93 1.18 12.08
C VAL A 81 2.36 -0.06 12.87
N GLU A 82 2.85 -1.08 12.18
CA GLU A 82 3.19 -2.37 12.76
C GLU A 82 4.58 -2.82 12.31
N PRO A 83 5.43 -3.36 13.20
CA PRO A 83 6.71 -3.92 12.79
C PRO A 83 6.51 -5.22 11.99
N ILE A 84 7.31 -5.40 10.93
CA ILE A 84 7.39 -6.68 10.20
C ILE A 84 8.18 -7.67 11.06
N ALA A 85 7.65 -8.88 11.22
CA ALA A 85 8.34 -9.99 11.85
C ALA A 85 9.04 -10.91 10.83
N PRO A 86 10.11 -11.66 11.22
CA PRO A 86 10.85 -12.51 10.28
C PRO A 86 10.03 -13.56 9.53
N LEU A 87 8.89 -13.96 10.09
CA LEU A 87 8.01 -14.96 9.49
C LEU A 87 6.75 -14.34 8.85
N ASP A 88 6.71 -13.05 8.63
CA ASP A 88 5.58 -12.43 7.93
C ASP A 88 5.70 -12.62 6.42
N GLY A 89 4.59 -12.98 5.80
CA GLY A 89 4.43 -13.10 4.36
C GLY A 89 3.08 -12.57 3.89
N TRP A 90 2.89 -12.57 2.58
CA TRP A 90 1.63 -12.18 1.94
C TRP A 90 1.27 -13.21 0.88
N CYS A 91 0.08 -13.82 1.00
CA CYS A 91 -0.35 -14.85 0.06
C CYS A 91 -0.80 -14.23 -1.27
N ASP A 92 -0.20 -14.72 -2.36
CA ASP A 92 -0.53 -14.38 -3.74
C ASP A 92 -1.08 -15.59 -4.54
N ASP A 93 -1.29 -16.73 -3.87
CA ASP A 93 -1.89 -17.91 -4.49
C ASP A 93 -3.40 -17.72 -4.69
N VAL A 94 -3.80 -17.59 -5.94
CA VAL A 94 -5.20 -17.36 -6.34
C VAL A 94 -6.15 -18.50 -5.87
N ALA A 95 -5.62 -19.72 -5.68
CA ALA A 95 -6.41 -20.88 -5.27
C ALA A 95 -6.57 -20.99 -3.73
N ASP A 96 -5.78 -20.23 -2.95
CA ASP A 96 -5.79 -20.34 -1.50
C ASP A 96 -6.80 -19.38 -0.84
N PRO A 97 -7.52 -19.80 0.21
CA PRO A 97 -8.44 -18.93 0.97
C PRO A 97 -7.76 -17.73 1.65
N ALA A 98 -6.44 -17.76 1.83
CA ALA A 98 -5.64 -16.64 2.33
C ALA A 98 -5.22 -15.65 1.22
N TYR A 99 -5.62 -15.85 -0.03
CA TYR A 99 -5.28 -14.96 -1.14
C TYR A 99 -5.46 -13.48 -0.77
N ASN A 100 -4.46 -12.67 -1.10
CA ASN A 100 -4.38 -11.25 -0.80
C ASN A 100 -4.49 -10.90 0.70
N LYS A 101 -3.94 -11.76 1.56
CA LYS A 101 -3.87 -11.53 3.02
C LYS A 101 -2.45 -11.75 3.54
N GLN A 102 -2.14 -11.08 4.66
CA GLN A 102 -0.93 -11.38 5.41
C GLN A 102 -1.02 -12.78 6.02
N ILE A 103 0.07 -13.52 5.93
CA ILE A 103 0.20 -14.90 6.43
C ILE A 103 1.47 -15.03 7.30
N ARG A 104 1.61 -16.17 7.96
CA ARG A 104 2.82 -16.53 8.72
C ARG A 104 3.54 -17.68 8.02
N LEU A 105 4.85 -17.55 7.91
CA LEU A 105 5.73 -18.60 7.38
C LEU A 105 6.08 -19.64 8.48
N PRO A 106 6.32 -20.92 8.14
CA PRO A 106 6.28 -21.48 6.78
C PRO A 106 4.84 -21.58 6.24
N PHE A 107 4.66 -21.31 4.95
CA PHE A 107 3.38 -21.35 4.26
C PHE A 107 3.60 -22.01 2.89
N ALA A 108 2.88 -23.10 2.59
CA ALA A 108 3.13 -23.89 1.38
C ALA A 108 2.65 -23.29 0.07
N PRO A 109 1.45 -22.60 0.01
CA PRO A 109 1.01 -21.91 -1.19
C PRO A 109 1.92 -20.77 -1.60
N SER A 110 1.78 -20.25 -2.82
CA SER A 110 2.55 -19.11 -3.33
C SER A 110 2.39 -17.88 -2.44
N HIS A 111 3.49 -17.20 -2.17
CA HIS A 111 3.51 -16.04 -1.29
C HIS A 111 4.75 -15.17 -1.47
N GLU A 112 4.68 -13.91 -1.05
CA GLU A 112 5.82 -13.04 -0.87
C GLU A 112 6.28 -13.05 0.59
N ALA A 113 7.59 -13.19 0.84
CA ALA A 113 8.17 -12.93 2.15
C ALA A 113 8.26 -11.40 2.38
N LEU A 114 7.76 -10.91 3.51
CA LEU A 114 7.84 -9.49 3.84
C LEU A 114 9.17 -9.12 4.52
N TRP A 115 9.83 -10.08 5.17
CA TRP A 115 11.16 -9.90 5.76
C TRP A 115 12.24 -10.18 4.71
N ARG A 116 12.67 -9.14 3.99
CA ARG A 116 13.61 -9.26 2.88
C ARG A 116 15.00 -8.78 3.26
N ASP A 117 16.03 -9.29 2.57
CA ASP A 117 17.41 -8.84 2.74
C ASP A 117 17.69 -7.55 1.96
N ASP A 118 17.01 -7.33 0.83
CA ASP A 118 17.01 -6.05 0.14
C ASP A 118 16.18 -5.00 0.93
N HIS A 119 16.29 -3.74 0.55
CA HIS A 119 15.66 -2.64 1.27
C HIS A 119 14.24 -2.31 0.79
N VAL A 120 13.70 -3.03 -0.21
CA VAL A 120 12.43 -2.64 -0.86
C VAL A 120 11.23 -2.73 0.09
N TYR A 121 11.29 -3.58 1.13
CA TYR A 121 10.27 -3.72 2.15
C TYR A 121 10.67 -3.20 3.52
N ASP A 122 11.64 -2.28 3.60
CA ASP A 122 11.95 -1.60 4.86
C ASP A 122 10.74 -0.79 5.36
N VAL A 123 9.90 -0.28 4.45
CA VAL A 123 8.58 0.31 4.73
C VAL A 123 7.60 -0.15 3.67
N ILE A 124 6.44 -0.64 4.09
CA ILE A 124 5.33 -1.07 3.23
C ILE A 124 4.05 -0.35 3.66
N GLY A 125 3.49 0.48 2.81
CA GLY A 125 2.12 0.95 2.91
C GLY A 125 1.17 -0.03 2.22
N VAL A 126 0.30 -0.67 2.97
CA VAL A 126 -0.68 -1.63 2.43
C VAL A 126 -1.85 -0.85 1.84
N LEU A 127 -2.04 -0.95 0.53
CA LEU A 127 -3.14 -0.28 -0.19
C LEU A 127 -4.35 -1.21 -0.29
N ASP A 128 -5.56 -0.64 -0.30
CA ASP A 128 -6.83 -1.39 -0.22
C ASP A 128 -7.28 -2.05 -1.53
N TRP A 129 -6.34 -2.28 -2.46
CA TRP A 129 -6.67 -2.98 -3.70
C TRP A 129 -7.17 -4.40 -3.42
N ASN A 130 -8.34 -4.73 -3.99
CA ASN A 130 -8.94 -6.06 -3.90
C ASN A 130 -9.12 -6.56 -2.46
N PHE A 131 -9.58 -5.70 -1.56
CA PHE A 131 -9.74 -6.05 -0.13
C PHE A 131 -11.16 -6.39 0.27
N SER A 132 -12.17 -5.75 -0.33
CA SER A 132 -13.55 -5.89 0.17
C SER A 132 -14.58 -5.78 -0.96
N PRO A 133 -15.05 -6.91 -1.47
CA PRO A 133 -14.60 -8.27 -1.20
C PRO A 133 -13.29 -8.60 -1.92
N ILE A 134 -12.54 -9.57 -1.38
CA ILE A 134 -11.40 -10.16 -2.11
C ILE A 134 -11.94 -11.02 -3.25
N VAL A 135 -11.49 -10.73 -4.47
CA VAL A 135 -11.85 -11.49 -5.66
C VAL A 135 -10.60 -12.22 -6.17
N PRO A 136 -10.58 -13.57 -6.19
CA PRO A 136 -9.45 -14.34 -6.68
C PRO A 136 -9.03 -13.92 -8.10
N GLY A 137 -7.73 -13.76 -8.32
CA GLY A 137 -7.16 -13.39 -9.61
C GLY A 137 -7.24 -11.92 -9.99
N LYS A 138 -7.78 -11.05 -9.15
CA LYS A 138 -7.85 -9.60 -9.39
C LYS A 138 -6.60 -8.82 -8.98
N GLY A 139 -5.55 -9.51 -8.60
CA GLY A 139 -4.30 -8.93 -8.10
C GLY A 139 -4.25 -8.91 -6.58
N SER A 140 -3.06 -9.15 -6.06
CA SER A 140 -2.72 -9.16 -4.64
C SER A 140 -1.50 -8.27 -4.37
N ALA A 141 -1.19 -8.01 -3.10
CA ALA A 141 0.03 -7.34 -2.68
C ALA A 141 0.31 -6.02 -3.41
N ILE A 142 -0.72 -5.19 -3.63
CA ILE A 142 -0.52 -3.84 -4.17
C ILE A 142 -0.11 -2.92 -3.03
N PHE A 143 1.19 -2.63 -2.98
CA PHE A 143 1.82 -1.88 -1.89
C PHE A 143 2.36 -0.53 -2.37
N PHE A 144 2.55 0.36 -1.41
CA PHE A 144 3.40 1.53 -1.47
C PHE A 144 4.68 1.22 -0.71
N HIS A 145 5.86 1.20 -1.35
CA HIS A 145 7.07 0.69 -0.70
C HIS A 145 8.35 1.43 -1.15
N VAL A 146 9.51 0.97 -0.65
CA VAL A 146 10.81 1.56 -1.02
C VAL A 146 11.25 1.07 -2.39
N ALA A 147 11.64 2.00 -3.27
CA ALA A 147 12.16 1.70 -4.61
C ALA A 147 13.60 1.17 -4.54
N THR A 148 13.99 0.39 -5.54
CA THR A 148 15.40 0.10 -5.80
C THR A 148 16.14 1.40 -6.17
N PRO A 149 17.48 1.49 -5.99
CA PRO A 149 18.24 2.71 -6.27
C PRO A 149 18.08 3.25 -7.71
N ASP A 150 17.87 2.37 -8.67
CA ASP A 150 17.64 2.68 -10.08
C ASP A 150 16.17 2.97 -10.42
N TYR A 151 15.25 2.80 -9.46
CA TYR A 151 13.81 2.89 -9.66
C TYR A 151 13.29 1.90 -10.71
N ALA A 152 13.80 0.67 -10.69
CA ALA A 152 13.29 -0.40 -11.55
C ALA A 152 11.76 -0.53 -11.41
N PRO A 153 11.04 -0.77 -12.52
CA PRO A 153 9.60 -0.97 -12.50
C PRO A 153 9.19 -2.14 -11.61
N THR A 154 8.06 -2.01 -10.93
CA THR A 154 7.55 -3.01 -9.98
C THR A 154 6.68 -4.08 -10.67
N ALA A 155 6.16 -5.02 -9.91
CA ALA A 155 5.14 -5.97 -10.37
C ALA A 155 3.69 -5.43 -10.25
N GLY A 156 3.54 -4.14 -9.90
CA GLY A 156 2.23 -3.48 -9.75
C GLY A 156 2.17 -2.50 -8.58
N CYS A 157 3.13 -2.55 -7.68
CA CYS A 157 3.26 -1.63 -6.56
C CYS A 157 3.67 -0.21 -7.00
N ILE A 158 3.59 0.74 -6.07
CA ILE A 158 4.09 2.11 -6.24
C ILE A 158 5.28 2.27 -5.29
N ALA A 159 6.45 2.69 -5.80
CA ALA A 159 7.66 2.72 -5.00
C ALA A 159 8.41 4.05 -5.14
N LEU A 160 8.91 4.56 -4.00
CA LEU A 160 9.72 5.77 -3.89
C LEU A 160 11.02 5.45 -3.12
N ASN A 161 12.02 6.33 -3.15
CA ASN A 161 13.14 6.17 -2.23
C ASN A 161 12.65 6.27 -0.76
N LEU A 162 13.42 5.74 0.17
CA LEU A 162 13.01 5.65 1.57
C LEU A 162 12.67 7.04 2.18
N ALA A 163 13.48 8.06 1.87
CA ALA A 163 13.25 9.41 2.41
C ALA A 163 11.91 9.99 1.93
N ASP A 164 11.58 9.77 0.65
CA ASP A 164 10.33 10.22 0.05
C ASP A 164 9.13 9.41 0.57
N VAL A 165 9.27 8.10 0.80
CA VAL A 165 8.24 7.28 1.48
C VAL A 165 7.92 7.85 2.85
N MET A 166 8.95 8.12 3.67
CA MET A 166 8.78 8.67 5.01
C MET A 166 8.17 10.09 4.98
N THR A 167 8.57 10.90 4.00
CA THR A 167 8.04 12.27 3.80
C THR A 167 6.57 12.25 3.42
N ALA A 168 6.16 11.41 2.46
CA ALA A 168 4.76 11.28 2.03
C ALA A 168 3.87 10.81 3.18
N LEU A 169 4.29 9.80 3.94
CA LEU A 169 3.58 9.31 5.12
C LEU A 169 3.47 10.40 6.20
N GLY A 170 4.58 11.10 6.49
CA GLY A 170 4.63 12.20 7.46
C GLY A 170 3.76 13.40 7.07
N ALA A 171 3.60 13.66 5.77
CA ALA A 171 2.66 14.67 5.24
C ALA A 171 1.18 14.22 5.39
N GLY A 172 0.94 13.02 5.91
CA GLY A 172 -0.38 12.48 6.19
C GLY A 172 -1.04 11.80 5.00
N MET A 173 -0.26 11.33 4.01
CA MET A 173 -0.79 10.56 2.89
C MET A 173 -1.71 9.44 3.39
N SER A 174 -2.91 9.38 2.88
CA SER A 174 -3.93 8.40 3.24
C SER A 174 -4.53 7.67 2.03
N ALA A 175 -4.24 8.16 0.83
CA ALA A 175 -4.64 7.51 -0.43
C ALA A 175 -3.74 7.95 -1.58
N ILE A 176 -3.64 7.10 -2.59
CA ILE A 176 -3.02 7.40 -3.88
C ILE A 176 -4.08 7.26 -4.97
N ARG A 177 -4.29 8.31 -5.74
CA ARG A 177 -5.08 8.25 -6.96
C ARG A 177 -4.19 7.88 -8.13
N VAL A 178 -4.53 6.80 -8.79
CA VAL A 178 -3.90 6.34 -10.02
C VAL A 178 -4.90 6.60 -11.15
N PRO A 179 -4.63 7.53 -12.09
CA PRO A 179 -5.52 7.81 -13.21
C PRO A 179 -5.58 6.62 -14.18
N ASP A 180 -6.65 6.55 -14.99
CA ASP A 180 -6.75 5.57 -16.08
C ASP A 180 -5.79 5.89 -17.23
#